data_ef08079effa5fa6ac5e3ca017f0d4b10
#
_entry.id   ef08079effa5fa6ac5e3ca017f0d4b10
#
_cell.length_a   1.000
_cell.length_b   1.000
_cell.length_c   1.000
_cell.angle_alpha   90.00
_cell.angle_beta   90.00
_cell.angle_gamma   90.00
#
_symmetry.space_group_name_H-M   'P 1'
#
loop_
_entity.id
_entity.type
_entity.pdbx_description
1 polymer ?
#
loop_
_entity_poly.entity_id
_entity_poly.type
_entity_poly.pdbx_seq_one_letter_code
_entity_poly.pdbx_strand_id
1 'polypeptide(L)'
;MLNQFSRTELLFGKEAMEKLAGSRVAVFGIGGVGGYTVEALVRSGVGAIDLIDDDKVCLTNLNRQIIATRSTVGKYKVDVMKERILDINPKAEVNVHKCFYLPETKDEFDFSKYDYVVDAV
;
A
#
# COMPACT_ATOMS: atom_id res chain seq x y z
N MET A 1 1.17 25.82 -8.77
CA MET A 1 -0.10 25.13 -9.08
C MET A 1 -0.45 24.18 -7.95
N LEU A 2 -1.70 24.20 -7.50
CA LEU A 2 -2.17 23.29 -6.47
C LEU A 2 -2.36 21.88 -7.02
N ASN A 3 -2.04 20.88 -6.21
CA ASN A 3 -2.29 19.47 -6.49
C ASN A 3 -2.80 18.77 -5.22
N GLN A 4 -3.06 17.48 -5.33
CA GLN A 4 -3.62 16.71 -4.20
C GLN A 4 -2.73 16.67 -2.96
N PHE A 5 -1.43 16.94 -3.08
CA PHE A 5 -0.48 16.93 -1.98
C PHE A 5 -0.12 18.32 -1.47
N SER A 6 -0.76 19.37 -1.97
CA SER A 6 -0.37 20.75 -1.62
C SER A 6 -0.47 21.06 -0.14
N ARG A 7 -1.48 20.54 0.54
CA ARG A 7 -1.64 20.76 1.99
C ARG A 7 -0.60 20.00 2.81
N THR A 8 -0.26 18.80 2.39
CA THR A 8 0.82 18.01 3.02
C THR A 8 2.16 18.72 2.85
N GLU A 9 2.39 19.31 1.68
CA GLU A 9 3.60 20.08 1.40
C GLU A 9 3.75 21.29 2.33
N LEU A 10 2.65 21.92 2.74
CA LEU A 10 2.71 23.01 3.71
C LEU A 10 3.30 22.57 5.05
N LEU A 11 3.13 21.30 5.42
CA LEU A 11 3.68 20.75 6.67
C LEU A 11 5.12 20.29 6.53
N PHE A 12 5.45 19.60 5.44
CA PHE A 12 6.73 18.91 5.28
C PHE A 12 7.73 19.66 4.41
N GLY A 13 7.26 20.53 3.53
CA GLY A 13 8.11 21.23 2.57
C GLY A 13 8.32 20.43 1.28
N LYS A 14 8.77 21.14 0.26
CA LYS A 14 8.94 20.60 -1.09
C LYS A 14 9.96 19.45 -1.14
N GLU A 15 11.09 19.62 -0.45
CA GLU A 15 12.16 18.61 -0.45
C GLU A 15 11.68 17.26 0.12
N ALA A 16 10.93 17.30 1.25
CA ALA A 16 10.37 16.10 1.83
C ALA A 16 9.34 15.43 0.90
N MET A 17 8.53 16.23 0.21
CA MET A 17 7.54 15.70 -0.73
C MET A 17 8.20 15.03 -1.93
N GLU A 18 9.30 15.58 -2.43
CA GLU A 18 10.08 14.96 -3.50
C GLU A 18 10.69 13.64 -3.06
N LYS A 19 11.18 13.58 -1.81
CA LYS A 19 11.72 12.36 -1.22
C LYS A 19 10.65 11.27 -1.10
N LEU A 20 9.46 11.62 -0.63
CA LEU A 20 8.33 10.69 -0.55
C LEU A 20 7.94 10.16 -1.93
N ALA A 21 7.85 11.03 -2.91
CA ALA A 21 7.50 10.64 -4.29
C ALA A 21 8.52 9.67 -4.89
N GLY A 22 9.78 9.76 -4.49
CA GLY A 22 10.86 8.86 -4.92
C GLY A 22 11.02 7.62 -4.03
N SER A 23 10.22 7.46 -2.99
CA SER A 23 10.36 6.36 -2.03
C SER A 23 9.53 5.15 -2.42
N ARG A 24 10.04 3.97 -2.08
CA ARG A 24 9.39 2.68 -2.29
C ARG A 24 9.25 1.95 -0.96
N VAL A 25 8.01 1.58 -0.63
CA VAL A 25 7.67 0.92 0.63
C VAL A 25 7.02 -0.42 0.34
N ALA A 26 7.47 -1.47 1.02
CA ALA A 26 6.82 -2.78 0.99
C ALA A 26 5.95 -2.96 2.23
N VAL A 27 4.72 -3.41 2.04
CA VAL A 27 3.79 -3.70 3.14
C VAL A 27 3.39 -5.16 3.10
N PHE A 28 3.78 -5.89 4.12
CA PHE A 28 3.44 -7.29 4.31
C PHE A 28 2.19 -7.40 5.17
N GLY A 29 1.12 -7.92 4.57
CA GLY A 29 -0.19 -8.04 5.22
C GLY A 29 -1.11 -6.86 4.91
N ILE A 30 -2.19 -7.12 4.15
CA ILE A 30 -3.18 -6.10 3.75
C ILE A 30 -4.49 -6.38 4.50
N GLY A 31 -4.40 -6.36 5.81
CA GLY A 31 -5.54 -6.55 6.69
C GLY A 31 -5.98 -5.27 7.37
N GLY A 32 -6.38 -5.37 8.63
CA GLY A 32 -6.87 -4.24 9.43
C GLY A 32 -5.82 -3.16 9.66
N VAL A 33 -4.56 -3.55 9.90
CA VAL A 33 -3.46 -2.60 10.08
C VAL A 33 -2.84 -2.23 8.74
N GLY A 34 -2.51 -3.22 7.92
CA GLY A 34 -1.81 -2.99 6.65
C GLY A 34 -2.61 -2.15 5.67
N GLY A 35 -3.91 -2.37 5.57
CA GLY A 35 -4.78 -1.59 4.68
C GLY A 35 -4.77 -0.11 5.02
N TYR A 36 -4.96 0.26 6.27
CA TYR A 36 -4.91 1.66 6.70
C TYR A 36 -3.51 2.25 6.58
N THR A 37 -2.47 1.46 6.82
CA THR A 37 -1.07 1.89 6.64
C THR A 37 -0.80 2.27 5.19
N VAL A 38 -1.19 1.42 4.25
CA VAL A 38 -1.05 1.71 2.81
C VAL A 38 -1.82 2.96 2.42
N GLU A 39 -3.05 3.09 2.91
CA GLU A 39 -3.87 4.28 2.65
C GLU A 39 -3.15 5.55 3.09
N ALA A 40 -2.61 5.56 4.31
CA ALA A 40 -1.90 6.71 4.85
C ALA A 40 -0.64 7.04 4.04
N LEU A 41 0.13 6.04 3.66
CA LEU A 41 1.36 6.22 2.88
C LEU A 41 1.07 6.83 1.51
N VAL A 42 0.08 6.29 0.81
CA VAL A 42 -0.30 6.77 -0.52
C VAL A 42 -0.84 8.20 -0.47
N ARG A 43 -1.69 8.49 0.50
CA ARG A 43 -2.23 9.84 0.67
C ARG A 43 -1.18 10.85 1.10
N SER A 44 -0.10 10.39 1.71
CA SER A 44 1.04 11.24 2.09
C SER A 44 2.02 11.51 0.95
N GLY A 45 1.92 10.78 -0.15
CA GLY A 45 2.74 11.04 -1.33
C GLY A 45 3.81 10.01 -1.64
N VAL A 46 3.82 8.86 -0.97
CA VAL A 46 4.74 7.77 -1.31
C VAL A 46 4.48 7.32 -2.74
N GLY A 47 5.55 7.26 -3.56
CA GLY A 47 5.43 7.05 -4.99
C GLY A 47 5.37 5.61 -5.44
N ALA A 48 5.89 4.66 -4.65
CA ALA A 48 5.90 3.24 -5.02
C ALA A 48 5.56 2.37 -3.82
N ILE A 49 4.65 1.43 -4.00
CA ILE A 49 4.18 0.52 -2.97
C ILE A 49 4.21 -0.91 -3.49
N ASP A 50 4.81 -1.80 -2.73
CA ASP A 50 4.68 -3.24 -2.93
C ASP A 50 3.70 -3.81 -1.89
N LEU A 51 2.71 -4.55 -2.36
CA LEU A 51 1.66 -5.14 -1.52
C LEU A 51 1.85 -6.65 -1.49
N ILE A 52 2.00 -7.21 -0.31
CA ILE A 52 2.25 -8.64 -0.15
C ILE A 52 1.18 -9.27 0.75
N ASP A 53 0.33 -10.07 0.18
CA ASP A 53 -0.74 -10.81 0.86
C ASP A 53 -1.32 -11.84 -0.10
N ASP A 54 -1.69 -13.03 0.37
CA ASP A 54 -2.30 -14.03 -0.51
C ASP A 54 -3.79 -14.25 -0.23
N ASP A 55 -4.36 -13.55 0.74
CA ASP A 55 -5.77 -13.71 1.12
C ASP A 55 -6.71 -12.99 0.17
N LYS A 56 -7.93 -13.50 0.13
CA LYS A 56 -9.08 -12.83 -0.47
C LYS A 56 -9.90 -12.12 0.61
N VAL A 57 -10.60 -11.08 0.20
CA VAL A 57 -11.51 -10.36 1.09
C VAL A 57 -12.65 -11.30 1.52
N CYS A 58 -12.88 -11.36 2.83
CA CYS A 58 -13.98 -12.13 3.42
C CYS A 58 -15.04 -11.19 3.99
N LEU A 59 -16.28 -11.68 4.07
CA LEU A 59 -17.38 -10.88 4.62
C LEU A 59 -17.09 -10.37 6.03
N THR A 60 -16.45 -11.20 6.86
CA THR A 60 -16.12 -10.85 8.25
C THR A 60 -15.03 -9.78 8.37
N ASN A 61 -14.35 -9.45 7.27
CA ASN A 61 -13.37 -8.37 7.25
C ASN A 61 -13.99 -6.97 7.26
N LEU A 62 -15.29 -6.87 6.92
CA LEU A 62 -15.98 -5.58 6.77
C LEU A 62 -15.96 -4.72 8.03
N ASN A 63 -15.85 -5.33 9.20
CA ASN A 63 -15.89 -4.59 10.45
C ASN A 63 -14.65 -3.74 10.72
N ARG A 64 -13.52 -4.01 10.04
CA ARG A 64 -12.24 -3.37 10.38
C ARG A 64 -11.26 -3.15 9.23
N GLN A 65 -11.47 -3.76 8.07
CA GLN A 65 -10.51 -3.65 6.96
C GLN A 65 -11.04 -2.66 5.92
N ILE A 66 -10.24 -1.63 5.64
CA ILE A 66 -10.66 -0.53 4.75
C ILE A 66 -11.00 -0.99 3.34
N ILE A 67 -10.33 -2.06 2.87
CA ILE A 67 -10.55 -2.60 1.53
C ILE A 67 -11.79 -3.50 1.46
N ALA A 68 -12.33 -3.89 2.61
CA ALA A 68 -13.42 -4.85 2.66
C ALA A 68 -14.78 -4.16 2.58
N THR A 69 -15.44 -4.35 1.46
CA THR A 69 -16.82 -3.90 1.21
C THR A 69 -17.58 -5.05 0.57
N ARG A 70 -18.91 -4.94 0.49
CA ARG A 70 -19.71 -5.98 -0.12
C ARG A 70 -19.29 -6.26 -1.56
N SER A 71 -18.90 -5.23 -2.30
CA SER A 71 -18.47 -5.37 -3.69
C SER A 71 -17.09 -5.98 -3.86
N THR A 72 -16.27 -6.00 -2.81
CA THR A 72 -14.90 -6.54 -2.88
C THR A 72 -14.76 -7.94 -2.32
N VAL A 73 -15.75 -8.47 -1.62
CA VAL A 73 -15.70 -9.83 -1.07
C VAL A 73 -15.41 -10.84 -2.18
N GLY A 74 -14.46 -11.73 -1.95
CA GLY A 74 -14.01 -12.75 -2.90
C GLY A 74 -12.87 -12.34 -3.82
N LYS A 75 -12.51 -11.06 -3.84
CA LYS A 75 -11.36 -10.55 -4.60
C LYS A 75 -10.09 -10.64 -3.76
N TYR A 76 -8.93 -10.74 -4.40
CA TYR A 76 -7.66 -10.70 -3.67
C TYR A 76 -7.46 -9.32 -3.03
N LYS A 77 -7.03 -9.31 -1.78
CA LYS A 77 -6.80 -8.06 -1.04
C LYS A 77 -5.80 -7.15 -1.73
N VAL A 78 -4.71 -7.71 -2.27
CA VAL A 78 -3.70 -6.90 -2.98
C VAL A 78 -4.27 -6.25 -4.25
N ASP A 79 -5.14 -6.94 -4.97
CA ASP A 79 -5.76 -6.38 -6.17
C ASP A 79 -6.73 -5.24 -5.82
N VAL A 80 -7.54 -5.43 -4.78
CA VAL A 80 -8.46 -4.40 -4.29
C VAL A 80 -7.70 -3.16 -3.82
N MET A 81 -6.62 -3.38 -3.07
CA MET A 81 -5.79 -2.28 -2.58
C MET A 81 -5.10 -1.54 -3.72
N LYS A 82 -4.59 -2.25 -4.71
CA LYS A 82 -3.98 -1.63 -5.90
C LYS A 82 -4.97 -0.73 -6.61
N GLU A 83 -6.18 -1.19 -6.85
CA GLU A 83 -7.22 -0.41 -7.51
C GLU A 83 -7.52 0.87 -6.72
N ARG A 84 -7.60 0.74 -5.39
CA ARG A 84 -7.81 1.89 -4.50
C ARG A 84 -6.64 2.88 -4.54
N ILE A 85 -5.40 2.38 -4.53
CA ILE A 85 -4.22 3.24 -4.63
C ILE A 85 -4.24 4.06 -5.91
N LEU A 86 -4.52 3.43 -7.04
CA LEU A 86 -4.52 4.10 -8.33
C LEU A 86 -5.67 5.09 -8.48
N ASP A 87 -6.74 4.92 -7.73
CA ASP A 87 -7.82 5.90 -7.66
C ASP A 87 -7.43 7.12 -6.79
N ILE A 88 -6.57 6.92 -5.79
CA ILE A 88 -6.03 8.00 -4.96
C ILE A 88 -4.89 8.72 -5.68
N ASN A 89 -3.96 7.96 -6.26
CA ASN A 89 -2.80 8.51 -6.97
C ASN A 89 -2.52 7.69 -8.23
N PRO A 90 -3.01 8.13 -9.39
CA PRO A 90 -2.82 7.39 -10.64
C PRO A 90 -1.36 7.27 -11.08
N LYS A 91 -0.47 8.09 -10.53
CA LYS A 91 0.97 8.05 -10.84
C LYS A 91 1.76 7.09 -9.95
N ALA A 92 1.12 6.50 -8.95
CA ALA A 92 1.80 5.56 -8.06
C ALA A 92 2.20 4.28 -8.80
N GLU A 93 3.40 3.79 -8.50
CA GLU A 93 3.84 2.47 -8.94
C GLU A 93 3.38 1.44 -7.90
N VAL A 94 2.58 0.47 -8.33
CA VAL A 94 2.04 -0.55 -7.42
C VAL A 94 2.41 -1.94 -7.92
N ASN A 95 3.12 -2.69 -7.09
CA ASN A 95 3.49 -4.07 -7.37
C ASN A 95 2.77 -4.98 -6.39
N VAL A 96 2.06 -5.99 -6.91
CA VAL A 96 1.30 -6.93 -6.07
C VAL A 96 2.00 -8.29 -6.04
N HIS A 97 2.01 -8.89 -4.85
CA HIS A 97 2.59 -10.21 -4.62
C HIS A 97 1.56 -11.07 -3.88
N LYS A 98 0.99 -12.05 -4.58
CA LYS A 98 -0.05 -12.93 -4.02
C LYS A 98 0.61 -14.10 -3.30
N CYS A 99 1.36 -13.78 -2.24
CA CYS A 99 2.09 -14.76 -1.45
C CYS A 99 2.28 -14.24 -0.02
N PHE A 100 2.77 -15.11 0.87
CA PHE A 100 3.26 -14.72 2.18
C PHE A 100 4.80 -14.70 2.16
N TYR A 101 5.39 -14.00 3.12
CA TYR A 101 6.81 -14.06 3.38
C TYR A 101 7.10 -15.30 4.24
N LEU A 102 7.56 -16.36 3.59
CA LEU A 102 7.86 -17.65 4.18
C LEU A 102 9.28 -18.07 3.80
N PRO A 103 9.88 -19.08 4.48
CA PRO A 103 11.17 -19.61 4.04
C PRO A 103 11.21 -19.98 2.56
N GLU A 104 10.10 -20.47 2.00
CA GLU A 104 9.96 -20.86 0.60
C GLU A 104 9.90 -19.66 -0.35
N THR A 105 9.44 -18.50 0.12
CA THR A 105 9.23 -17.30 -0.70
C THR A 105 10.20 -16.17 -0.41
N LYS A 106 11.03 -16.30 0.66
CA LYS A 106 11.89 -15.19 1.11
C LYS A 106 12.82 -14.67 0.01
N ASP A 107 13.28 -15.55 -0.89
CA ASP A 107 14.23 -15.17 -1.94
C ASP A 107 13.55 -14.43 -3.10
N GLU A 108 12.22 -14.36 -3.12
CA GLU A 108 11.47 -13.54 -4.07
C GLU A 108 11.57 -12.06 -3.76
N PHE A 109 12.02 -11.70 -2.54
CA PHE A 109 12.09 -10.33 -2.08
C PHE A 109 13.53 -9.87 -1.89
N ASP A 110 13.86 -8.77 -2.55
CA ASP A 110 15.14 -8.09 -2.37
C ASP A 110 14.88 -6.80 -1.58
N PHE A 111 15.11 -6.87 -0.27
CA PHE A 111 14.85 -5.75 0.64
C PHE A 111 15.69 -4.53 0.34
N SER A 112 16.80 -4.68 -0.39
CA SER A 112 17.63 -3.52 -0.78
C SER A 112 16.92 -2.56 -1.74
N LYS A 113 15.84 -3.03 -2.37
CA LYS A 113 15.03 -2.21 -3.28
C LYS A 113 14.03 -1.31 -2.56
N TYR A 114 13.81 -1.50 -1.27
CA TYR A 114 12.82 -0.75 -0.50
C TYR A 114 13.49 0.27 0.40
N ASP A 115 12.89 1.45 0.48
CA ASP A 115 13.30 2.46 1.46
C ASP A 115 12.77 2.15 2.85
N TYR A 116 11.65 1.45 2.93
CA TYR A 116 11.05 1.04 4.20
C TYR A 116 10.21 -0.23 4.00
N VAL A 117 10.16 -1.04 5.04
CA VAL A 117 9.37 -2.28 5.07
C VAL A 117 8.45 -2.25 6.28
N VAL A 118 7.17 -2.50 6.05
CA VAL A 118 6.15 -2.58 7.09
C VAL A 118 5.71 -4.03 7.25
N ASP A 119 5.83 -4.55 8.45
CA ASP A 119 5.30 -5.87 8.83
C ASP A 119 3.97 -5.66 9.54
N ALA A 120 2.88 -5.95 8.84
CA ALA A 120 1.52 -5.82 9.33
C ALA A 120 0.78 -7.17 9.33
N VAL A 121 1.52 -8.25 9.42
CA VAL A 121 0.97 -9.61 9.46
C VAL A 121 0.31 -9.91 10.81
#